data_a02873170243ea23796628fbe3d7e22d
#
_entry.id   a02873170243ea23796628fbe3d7e22d
#
_cell.length_a   1.000
_cell.length_b   1.000
_cell.length_c   1.000
_cell.angle_alpha   90.00
_cell.angle_beta   90.00
_cell.angle_gamma   90.00
#
_symmetry.space_group_name_H-M   'P 1'
#
loop_
_entity.id
_entity.type
_entity.pdbx_description
1 polymer ?
#
loop_
_entity_poly.entity_id
_entity_poly.type
_entity_poly.pdbx_seq_one_letter_code
_entity_poly.pdbx_strand_id
1 'polypeptide(L)'
;MRMLDDAALLRGGELVTYNEITQVLRSMVIVVDDREKDTPLLHQRLTSFPCAFMRKRLDFGDYTAEVTLPNGEKFSLADKVVVERKYDLTEICGNFTTNRIRFAKEFDRAAAAGAKTYILIENGSWEKIHKGAYRSKMTPASLLGSLTTWLARYNCQIIFCESTSTSWLIHAFLLHEMREALTHYEMPQKPKRTRKSAEEDIIK
;
A
#
# COMPACT_ATOMS: atom_id res chain seq x y z
N MET A 1 -0.29 -8.13 29.30
CA MET A 1 0.38 -7.25 28.33
C MET A 1 -0.33 -5.90 28.45
N ARG A 2 0.27 -4.97 29.21
CA ARG A 2 -0.30 -3.65 29.49
C ARG A 2 -0.27 -2.81 28.21
N MET A 3 -1.40 -2.17 27.90
CA MET A 3 -1.55 -1.21 26.82
C MET A 3 -0.50 -0.11 27.00
N LEU A 4 0.18 0.22 25.91
CA LEU A 4 0.99 1.43 25.81
C LEU A 4 0.01 2.60 25.87
N ASP A 5 0.15 3.38 26.94
CA ASP A 5 -0.63 4.57 27.23
C ASP A 5 -0.57 5.58 26.08
N ASP A 6 -1.68 6.31 25.92
CA ASP A 6 -1.91 7.44 25.05
C ASP A 6 -0.67 8.35 24.86
N ALA A 7 0.21 7.98 23.96
CA ALA A 7 1.28 8.87 23.52
C ALA A 7 0.68 9.93 22.61
N ALA A 8 0.34 11.06 23.19
CA ALA A 8 -0.02 12.25 22.46
C ALA A 8 1.21 12.75 21.68
N LEU A 9 1.15 12.73 20.36
CA LEU A 9 2.17 13.29 19.49
C LEU A 9 1.88 14.79 19.29
N LEU A 10 2.77 15.63 19.83
CA LEU A 10 2.72 17.09 19.69
C LEU A 10 3.11 17.51 18.26
N ARG A 11 2.17 18.04 17.48
CA ARG A 11 2.45 18.94 16.35
C ARG A 11 1.35 19.98 16.22
N GLY A 12 1.74 21.26 16.12
CA GLY A 12 0.87 22.35 15.63
C GLY A 12 -0.40 22.65 16.43
N GLY A 13 -0.46 22.41 17.74
CA GLY A 13 -1.51 22.95 18.61
C GLY A 13 -2.74 22.09 18.85
N GLU A 14 -2.99 21.01 18.14
CA GLU A 14 -4.04 20.01 18.45
C GLU A 14 -3.49 18.59 18.41
N LEU A 15 -3.74 17.86 19.52
CA LEU A 15 -3.36 16.47 19.69
C LEU A 15 -4.30 15.59 18.88
N VAL A 16 -3.79 14.97 17.80
CA VAL A 16 -4.51 13.85 17.16
C VAL A 16 -4.40 12.67 18.10
N THR A 17 -5.50 12.29 18.72
CA THR A 17 -5.50 11.16 19.65
C THR A 17 -5.38 9.84 18.88
N TYR A 18 -4.71 8.87 19.48
CA TYR A 18 -4.66 7.48 18.98
C TYR A 18 -6.06 6.92 18.64
N ASN A 19 -7.08 7.33 19.39
CA ASN A 19 -8.48 6.94 19.18
C ASN A 19 -9.06 7.48 17.88
N GLU A 20 -8.77 8.73 17.50
CA GLU A 20 -9.25 9.33 16.24
C GLU A 20 -8.62 8.64 15.03
N ILE A 21 -7.31 8.41 15.04
CA ILE A 21 -6.62 7.65 13.99
C ILE A 21 -7.23 6.25 13.88
N THR A 22 -7.46 5.57 15.00
CA THR A 22 -8.03 4.22 15.00
C THR A 22 -9.46 4.19 14.42
N GLN A 23 -10.28 5.22 14.67
CA GLN A 23 -11.60 5.33 14.06
C GLN A 23 -11.53 5.55 12.54
N VAL A 24 -10.62 6.42 12.08
CA VAL A 24 -10.39 6.67 10.65
C VAL A 24 -9.92 5.40 9.94
N LEU A 25 -8.98 4.65 10.53
CA LEU A 25 -8.45 3.40 9.99
C LEU A 25 -9.52 2.30 9.82
N ARG A 26 -10.61 2.33 10.59
CA ARG A 26 -11.74 1.39 10.39
C ARG A 26 -12.44 1.58 9.03
N SER A 27 -12.30 2.75 8.42
CA SER A 27 -12.84 3.05 7.09
C SER A 27 -11.90 2.69 5.95
N MET A 28 -10.73 2.07 6.26
CA MET A 28 -9.72 1.77 5.26
C MET A 28 -10.25 0.81 4.19
N VAL A 29 -9.97 1.18 2.93
CA VAL A 29 -10.28 0.40 1.73
C VAL A 29 -8.98 0.17 0.98
N ILE A 30 -8.71 -1.09 0.60
CA ILE A 30 -7.62 -1.41 -0.32
C ILE A 30 -8.04 -0.99 -1.72
N VAL A 31 -7.21 -0.16 -2.37
CA VAL A 31 -7.40 0.22 -3.77
C VAL A 31 -6.52 -0.67 -4.64
N VAL A 32 -7.14 -1.36 -5.58
CA VAL A 32 -6.50 -2.32 -6.49
C VAL A 32 -6.48 -1.72 -7.89
N ASP A 33 -5.34 -1.75 -8.57
CA ASP A 33 -5.27 -1.27 -9.95
C ASP A 33 -6.30 -2.00 -10.84
N ASP A 34 -7.05 -1.26 -11.61
CA ASP A 34 -8.10 -1.82 -12.49
C ASP A 34 -7.53 -2.62 -13.67
N ARG A 35 -6.22 -2.48 -13.95
CA ARG A 35 -5.48 -3.26 -14.97
C ARG A 35 -5.09 -4.66 -14.51
N GLU A 36 -5.18 -4.95 -13.19
CA GLU A 36 -4.94 -6.30 -12.70
C GLU A 36 -5.87 -7.29 -13.43
N LYS A 37 -5.28 -8.34 -14.02
CA LYS A 37 -6.03 -9.32 -14.79
C LYS A 37 -7.03 -10.05 -13.91
N ASP A 38 -8.25 -10.14 -14.38
CA ASP A 38 -9.33 -10.87 -13.71
C ASP A 38 -9.07 -12.38 -13.78
N THR A 39 -8.62 -12.94 -12.67
CA THR A 39 -8.24 -14.34 -12.53
C THR A 39 -8.79 -14.92 -11.23
N PRO A 40 -8.99 -16.26 -11.14
CA PRO A 40 -9.39 -16.90 -9.88
C PRO A 40 -8.44 -16.58 -8.71
N LEU A 41 -7.13 -16.46 -8.97
CA LEU A 41 -6.14 -16.09 -7.96
C LEU A 41 -6.32 -14.63 -7.48
N LEU A 42 -6.66 -13.70 -8.39
CA LEU A 42 -7.00 -12.33 -7.98
C LEU A 42 -8.25 -12.34 -7.09
N HIS A 43 -9.32 -13.03 -7.50
CA HIS A 43 -10.55 -13.14 -6.71
C HIS A 43 -10.28 -13.71 -5.31
N GLN A 44 -9.51 -14.80 -5.22
CA GLN A 44 -9.12 -15.37 -3.95
C GLN A 44 -8.37 -14.37 -3.07
N ARG A 45 -7.44 -13.60 -3.65
CA ARG A 45 -6.69 -12.56 -2.95
C ARG A 45 -7.60 -11.44 -2.45
N LEU A 46 -8.50 -10.95 -3.31
CA LEU A 46 -9.42 -9.87 -2.96
C LEU A 46 -10.36 -10.26 -1.83
N THR A 47 -10.89 -11.48 -1.85
CA THR A 47 -11.78 -12.00 -0.80
C THR A 47 -11.06 -12.32 0.51
N SER A 48 -9.72 -12.42 0.48
CA SER A 48 -8.88 -12.68 1.66
C SER A 48 -8.42 -11.39 2.37
N PHE A 49 -8.74 -10.20 1.85
CA PHE A 49 -8.46 -8.96 2.59
C PHE A 49 -9.33 -8.86 3.85
N PRO A 50 -8.77 -8.43 5.00
CA PRO A 50 -9.55 -8.25 6.23
C PRO A 50 -10.37 -6.94 6.24
N CYS A 51 -10.39 -6.19 5.14
CA CYS A 51 -11.17 -4.96 4.95
C CYS A 51 -11.77 -4.91 3.54
N ALA A 52 -12.58 -3.91 3.27
CA ALA A 52 -13.13 -3.67 1.94
C ALA A 52 -12.04 -3.37 0.90
N PHE A 53 -12.33 -3.63 -0.36
CA PHE A 53 -11.49 -3.24 -1.49
C PHE A 53 -12.31 -2.57 -2.58
N MET A 54 -11.63 -1.79 -3.44
CA MET A 54 -12.21 -1.23 -4.65
C MET A 54 -11.21 -1.33 -5.80
N ARG A 55 -11.69 -1.36 -7.04
CA ARG A 55 -10.83 -1.29 -8.23
C ARG A 55 -10.84 0.13 -8.79
N LYS A 56 -9.65 0.67 -9.01
CA LYS A 56 -9.45 2.03 -9.52
C LYS A 56 -8.10 2.12 -10.22
N ARG A 57 -7.99 2.90 -11.28
CA ARG A 57 -6.73 3.16 -11.97
C ARG A 57 -5.71 3.77 -11.02
N LEU A 58 -4.51 3.16 -10.96
CA LEU A 58 -3.35 3.70 -10.28
C LEU A 58 -2.31 4.19 -11.31
N ASP A 59 -1.56 5.24 -10.98
CA ASP A 59 -0.48 5.74 -11.84
C ASP A 59 0.74 4.82 -11.81
N PHE A 60 0.96 4.14 -10.69
CA PHE A 60 2.00 3.15 -10.45
C PHE A 60 1.59 2.18 -9.35
N GLY A 61 2.21 0.99 -9.32
CA GLY A 61 1.90 -0.08 -8.38
C GLY A 61 0.57 -0.78 -8.62
N ASP A 62 0.35 -1.89 -7.94
CA ASP A 62 -0.85 -2.72 -8.07
C ASP A 62 -1.86 -2.48 -6.94
N TYR A 63 -1.38 -2.09 -5.74
CA TYR A 63 -2.21 -1.89 -4.54
C TYR A 63 -1.79 -0.63 -3.79
N THR A 64 -2.79 0.08 -3.26
CA THR A 64 -2.64 1.16 -2.28
C THR A 64 -3.83 1.17 -1.32
N ALA A 65 -3.97 2.20 -0.50
CA ALA A 65 -5.11 2.33 0.41
C ALA A 65 -5.65 3.76 0.46
N GLU A 66 -6.94 3.88 0.81
CA GLU A 66 -7.57 5.13 1.17
C GLU A 66 -8.45 4.99 2.42
N VAL A 67 -8.68 6.07 3.12
CA VAL A 67 -9.58 6.17 4.27
C VAL A 67 -10.54 7.34 4.09
N THR A 68 -11.62 7.34 4.90
CA THR A 68 -12.54 8.47 4.98
C THR A 68 -12.26 9.26 6.25
N LEU A 69 -11.94 10.54 6.11
CA LEU A 69 -11.68 11.45 7.20
C LEU A 69 -12.98 11.85 7.93
N PRO A 70 -12.90 12.43 9.15
CA PRO A 70 -14.10 12.82 9.92
C PRO A 70 -15.02 13.81 9.22
N ASN A 71 -14.50 14.63 8.29
CA ASN A 71 -15.28 15.57 7.47
C ASN A 71 -15.92 14.93 6.23
N GLY A 72 -15.67 13.63 5.98
CA GLY A 72 -16.16 12.89 4.81
C GLY A 72 -15.22 12.88 3.61
N GLU A 73 -14.13 13.64 3.63
CA GLU A 73 -13.13 13.63 2.55
C GLU A 73 -12.34 12.32 2.53
N LYS A 74 -11.77 12.00 1.36
CA LYS A 74 -10.90 10.84 1.19
C LYS A 74 -9.44 11.24 1.37
N PHE A 75 -8.71 10.48 2.18
CA PHE A 75 -7.26 10.55 2.27
C PHE A 75 -6.69 9.28 1.64
N SER A 76 -5.80 9.43 0.66
CA SER A 76 -5.26 8.34 -0.15
C SER A 76 -3.74 8.25 0.00
N LEU A 77 -3.22 7.02 -0.05
CA LEU A 77 -1.79 6.76 -0.17
C LEU A 77 -1.32 6.60 -1.61
N ALA A 78 -2.15 6.79 -2.63
CA ALA A 78 -1.84 6.46 -4.02
C ALA A 78 -0.60 7.18 -4.57
N ASP A 79 -0.29 8.37 -4.06
CA ASP A 79 0.90 9.17 -4.39
C ASP A 79 2.03 9.06 -3.34
N LYS A 80 1.87 8.22 -2.31
CA LYS A 80 2.77 8.11 -1.16
C LYS A 80 3.34 6.71 -0.97
N VAL A 81 2.48 5.69 -1.04
CA VAL A 81 2.86 4.30 -0.78
C VAL A 81 2.05 3.36 -1.67
N VAL A 82 2.74 2.49 -2.36
CA VAL A 82 2.15 1.43 -3.18
C VAL A 82 2.83 0.08 -2.96
N VAL A 83 2.11 -0.98 -3.27
CA VAL A 83 2.64 -2.34 -3.35
C VAL A 83 2.62 -2.77 -4.80
N GLU A 84 3.78 -3.15 -5.31
CA GLU A 84 3.98 -3.80 -6.61
C GLU A 84 4.13 -5.29 -6.36
N ARG A 85 3.19 -6.09 -6.81
CA ARG A 85 3.16 -7.53 -6.58
C ARG A 85 3.73 -8.31 -7.76
N LYS A 86 4.52 -9.34 -7.47
CA LYS A 86 5.05 -10.30 -8.44
C LYS A 86 4.71 -11.71 -8.03
N TYR A 87 4.22 -12.50 -8.99
CA TYR A 87 3.80 -13.87 -8.77
C TYR A 87 4.97 -14.78 -8.33
N ASP A 88 6.17 -14.55 -8.90
CA ASP A 88 7.38 -15.30 -8.58
C ASP A 88 8.65 -14.59 -9.08
N LEU A 89 9.79 -15.26 -8.89
CA LEU A 89 11.09 -14.80 -9.41
C LEU A 89 11.16 -14.80 -10.94
N THR A 90 10.36 -15.61 -11.63
CA THR A 90 10.34 -15.67 -13.10
C THR A 90 9.71 -14.40 -13.66
N GLU A 91 8.63 -13.92 -13.04
CA GLU A 91 7.98 -12.68 -13.44
C GLU A 91 8.90 -11.47 -13.24
N ILE A 92 9.57 -11.36 -12.09
CA ILE A 92 10.51 -10.24 -11.85
C ILE A 92 11.71 -10.29 -12.81
N CYS A 93 12.20 -11.47 -13.21
CA CYS A 93 13.21 -11.59 -14.26
C CYS A 93 12.72 -11.01 -15.59
N GLY A 94 11.46 -11.27 -15.97
CA GLY A 94 10.82 -10.67 -17.15
C GLY A 94 10.77 -9.14 -17.09
N ASN A 95 10.48 -8.58 -15.89
CA ASN A 95 10.50 -7.14 -15.68
C ASN A 95 11.89 -6.53 -15.83
N PHE A 96 12.95 -7.24 -15.46
CA PHE A 96 14.35 -6.78 -15.63
C PHE A 96 14.96 -7.09 -17.00
N THR A 97 14.28 -7.81 -17.85
CA THR A 97 14.72 -8.13 -19.21
C THR A 97 13.80 -7.52 -20.26
N THR A 98 12.81 -8.26 -20.71
CA THR A 98 11.92 -7.89 -21.82
C THR A 98 11.10 -6.62 -21.52
N ASN A 99 10.66 -6.43 -20.27
CA ASN A 99 9.82 -5.31 -19.85
C ASN A 99 10.58 -4.19 -19.13
N ARG A 100 11.92 -4.17 -19.18
CA ARG A 100 12.76 -3.30 -18.35
C ARG A 100 12.41 -1.82 -18.47
N ILE A 101 12.20 -1.33 -19.69
CA ILE A 101 11.90 0.09 -19.94
C ILE A 101 10.54 0.45 -19.32
N ARG A 102 9.53 -0.40 -19.50
CA ARG A 102 8.20 -0.16 -18.93
C ARG A 102 8.23 -0.16 -17.41
N PHE A 103 8.90 -1.14 -16.83
CA PHE A 103 9.05 -1.29 -15.39
C PHE A 103 9.82 -0.12 -14.77
N ALA A 104 10.93 0.33 -15.41
CA ALA A 104 11.65 1.51 -14.97
C ALA A 104 10.78 2.77 -14.98
N LYS A 105 10.03 3.02 -16.07
CA LYS A 105 9.12 4.17 -16.16
C LYS A 105 8.05 4.19 -15.06
N GLU A 106 7.63 3.04 -14.57
CA GLU A 106 6.68 2.93 -13.46
C GLU A 106 7.32 3.39 -12.15
N PHE A 107 8.53 2.92 -11.86
CA PHE A 107 9.31 3.37 -10.70
C PHE A 107 9.76 4.83 -10.80
N ASP A 108 10.05 5.33 -12.00
CA ASP A 108 10.37 6.75 -12.23
C ASP A 108 9.16 7.64 -11.87
N ARG A 109 7.92 7.21 -12.19
CA ARG A 109 6.71 7.95 -11.77
C ARG A 109 6.52 7.91 -10.26
N ALA A 110 6.71 6.74 -9.63
CA ALA A 110 6.65 6.62 -8.18
C ALA A 110 7.70 7.52 -7.49
N ALA A 111 8.92 7.53 -8.01
CA ALA A 111 10.01 8.38 -7.51
C ALA A 111 9.70 9.88 -7.69
N ALA A 112 9.14 10.28 -8.83
CA ALA A 112 8.72 11.66 -9.08
C ALA A 112 7.62 12.13 -8.11
N ALA A 113 6.75 11.23 -7.67
CA ALA A 113 5.75 11.48 -6.63
C ALA A 113 6.35 11.44 -5.20
N GLY A 114 7.61 11.01 -5.03
CA GLY A 114 8.20 10.77 -3.71
C GLY A 114 7.66 9.51 -3.01
N ALA A 115 7.00 8.64 -3.76
CA ALA A 115 6.33 7.47 -3.21
C ALA A 115 7.30 6.36 -2.79
N LYS A 116 6.92 5.64 -1.74
CA LYS A 116 7.54 4.39 -1.32
C LYS A 116 6.88 3.21 -2.03
N THR A 117 7.67 2.27 -2.54
CA THR A 117 7.17 1.07 -3.21
C THR A 117 7.60 -0.18 -2.47
N TYR A 118 6.66 -1.02 -2.09
CA TYR A 118 6.91 -2.39 -1.65
C TYR A 118 6.85 -3.34 -2.84
N ILE A 119 7.97 -3.98 -3.19
CA ILE A 119 8.01 -5.03 -4.22
C ILE A 119 7.75 -6.36 -3.51
N LEU A 120 6.52 -6.86 -3.58
CA LEU A 120 6.10 -8.11 -2.95
C LEU A 120 6.24 -9.25 -3.95
N ILE A 121 7.22 -10.14 -3.73
CA ILE A 121 7.52 -11.27 -4.60
C ILE A 121 7.06 -12.56 -3.93
N GLU A 122 6.00 -13.15 -4.49
CA GLU A 122 5.46 -14.42 -3.99
C GLU A 122 6.42 -15.57 -4.31
N ASN A 123 6.47 -16.54 -3.43
CA ASN A 123 7.21 -17.81 -3.60
C ASN A 123 8.71 -17.62 -3.92
N GLY A 124 9.25 -16.43 -3.65
CA GLY A 124 10.65 -16.07 -3.83
C GLY A 124 11.46 -16.15 -2.53
N SER A 125 12.77 -16.14 -2.64
CA SER A 125 13.70 -15.86 -1.53
C SER A 125 15.10 -15.52 -2.06
N TRP A 126 15.96 -14.94 -1.21
CA TRP A 126 17.35 -14.68 -1.57
C TRP A 126 18.11 -15.97 -1.86
N GLU A 127 17.78 -17.07 -1.16
CA GLU A 127 18.37 -18.39 -1.35
C GLU A 127 17.96 -18.99 -2.70
N LYS A 128 16.72 -18.82 -3.13
CA LYS A 128 16.26 -19.24 -4.45
C LYS A 128 16.95 -18.45 -5.56
N ILE A 129 17.19 -17.15 -5.37
CA ILE A 129 17.95 -16.32 -6.30
C ILE A 129 19.38 -16.85 -6.39
N HIS A 130 20.05 -17.04 -5.25
CA HIS A 130 21.42 -17.52 -5.20
C HIS A 130 21.60 -18.87 -5.91
N LYS A 131 20.64 -19.80 -5.74
CA LYS A 131 20.64 -21.12 -6.38
C LYS A 131 20.16 -21.12 -7.83
N GLY A 132 19.69 -19.99 -8.37
CA GLY A 132 19.07 -19.94 -9.70
C GLY A 132 17.75 -20.73 -9.80
N ALA A 133 17.02 -20.88 -8.70
CA ALA A 133 15.79 -21.66 -8.62
C ALA A 133 14.56 -20.88 -9.16
N TYR A 134 14.62 -20.52 -10.44
CA TYR A 134 13.56 -19.83 -11.21
C TYR A 134 13.69 -20.13 -12.70
N ARG A 135 12.62 -19.89 -13.48
CA ARG A 135 12.59 -20.17 -14.92
C ARG A 135 12.94 -18.90 -15.71
N SER A 136 14.22 -18.62 -15.86
CA SER A 136 14.71 -17.52 -16.69
C SER A 136 16.13 -17.78 -17.16
N LYS A 137 16.54 -17.15 -18.28
CA LYS A 137 17.93 -17.12 -18.73
C LYS A 137 18.80 -16.12 -17.94
N MET A 138 18.17 -15.31 -17.09
CA MET A 138 18.86 -14.34 -16.24
C MET A 138 19.68 -15.09 -15.18
N THR A 139 20.99 -14.80 -15.09
CA THR A 139 21.85 -15.46 -14.08
C THR A 139 21.54 -14.96 -12.66
N PRO A 140 21.86 -15.75 -11.62
CA PRO A 140 21.72 -15.30 -10.22
C PRO A 140 22.39 -13.95 -9.95
N ALA A 141 23.61 -13.75 -10.44
CA ALA A 141 24.36 -12.51 -10.28
C ALA A 141 23.63 -11.32 -10.96
N SER A 142 23.08 -11.52 -12.18
CA SER A 142 22.36 -10.49 -12.90
C SER A 142 21.04 -10.12 -12.21
N LEU A 143 20.30 -11.12 -11.69
CA LEU A 143 19.05 -10.88 -10.96
C LEU A 143 19.33 -10.14 -9.65
N LEU A 144 20.30 -10.61 -8.86
CA LEU A 144 20.71 -9.95 -7.62
C LEU A 144 21.15 -8.51 -7.90
N GLY A 145 22.02 -8.29 -8.91
CA GLY A 145 22.48 -6.96 -9.30
C GLY A 145 21.32 -6.03 -9.74
N SER A 146 20.32 -6.57 -10.44
CA SER A 146 19.14 -5.77 -10.81
C SER A 146 18.30 -5.38 -9.58
N LEU A 147 18.01 -6.32 -8.69
CA LEU A 147 17.27 -6.07 -7.47
C LEU A 147 17.98 -5.04 -6.57
N THR A 148 19.27 -5.23 -6.31
CA THR A 148 20.05 -4.32 -5.47
C THR A 148 20.21 -2.94 -6.11
N THR A 149 20.26 -2.85 -7.44
CA THR A 149 20.26 -1.57 -8.16
C THR A 149 18.92 -0.84 -7.97
N TRP A 150 17.79 -1.56 -8.00
CA TRP A 150 16.48 -0.97 -7.72
C TRP A 150 16.39 -0.43 -6.29
N LEU A 151 16.84 -1.21 -5.29
CA LEU A 151 16.92 -0.77 -3.90
C LEU A 151 17.78 0.49 -3.71
N ALA A 152 18.90 0.59 -4.46
CA ALA A 152 19.79 1.75 -4.38
C ALA A 152 19.25 3.00 -5.11
N ARG A 153 18.42 2.81 -6.14
CA ARG A 153 17.93 3.89 -7.00
C ARG A 153 16.60 4.47 -6.54
N TYR A 154 15.70 3.62 -6.06
CA TYR A 154 14.33 3.97 -5.75
C TYR A 154 14.04 3.81 -4.26
N ASN A 155 13.08 4.58 -3.75
CA ASN A 155 12.54 4.37 -2.41
C ASN A 155 11.66 3.11 -2.39
N CYS A 156 12.29 1.94 -2.44
CA CYS A 156 11.59 0.67 -2.48
C CYS A 156 12.16 -0.37 -1.51
N GLN A 157 11.34 -1.35 -1.17
CA GLN A 157 11.69 -2.49 -0.32
C GLN A 157 11.26 -3.78 -1.01
N ILE A 158 12.09 -4.82 -0.96
CA ILE A 158 11.79 -6.13 -1.51
C ILE A 158 11.36 -7.05 -0.38
N ILE A 159 10.16 -7.61 -0.51
CA ILE A 159 9.55 -8.51 0.46
C ILE A 159 9.26 -9.84 -0.25
N PHE A 160 9.73 -10.95 0.32
CA PHE A 160 9.37 -12.29 -0.12
C PHE A 160 8.29 -12.86 0.80
N CYS A 161 7.32 -13.55 0.20
CA CYS A 161 6.26 -14.22 0.96
C CYS A 161 5.76 -15.48 0.24
N GLU A 162 5.02 -16.30 0.95
CA GLU A 162 4.17 -17.31 0.34
C GLU A 162 2.90 -16.66 -0.21
N SER A 163 2.37 -17.18 -1.32
CA SER A 163 1.16 -16.62 -1.96
C SER A 163 -0.07 -16.56 -1.04
N THR A 164 -0.14 -17.47 -0.06
CA THR A 164 -1.20 -17.50 0.97
C THR A 164 -1.15 -16.32 1.94
N SER A 165 0.00 -15.67 2.08
CA SER A 165 0.22 -14.52 2.99
C SER A 165 0.08 -13.17 2.30
N THR A 166 -0.08 -13.13 0.97
CA THR A 166 -0.04 -11.90 0.16
C THR A 166 -1.06 -10.87 0.62
N SER A 167 -2.33 -11.25 0.76
CA SER A 167 -3.41 -10.30 1.15
C SER A 167 -3.19 -9.74 2.55
N TRP A 168 -2.78 -10.60 3.48
CA TRP A 168 -2.47 -10.19 4.84
C TRP A 168 -1.31 -9.20 4.89
N LEU A 169 -0.23 -9.45 4.13
CA LEU A 169 0.95 -8.56 4.09
C LEU A 169 0.61 -7.22 3.42
N ILE A 170 -0.09 -7.22 2.28
CA ILE A 170 -0.55 -5.99 1.61
C ILE A 170 -1.36 -5.14 2.59
N HIS A 171 -2.35 -5.74 3.26
CA HIS A 171 -3.15 -5.05 4.26
C HIS A 171 -2.29 -4.50 5.41
N ALA A 172 -1.39 -5.31 5.96
CA ALA A 172 -0.57 -4.91 7.10
C ALA A 172 0.36 -3.72 6.75
N PHE A 173 1.04 -3.77 5.59
CA PHE A 173 1.89 -2.66 5.15
C PHE A 173 1.08 -1.39 4.97
N LEU A 174 -0.01 -1.45 4.19
CA LEU A 174 -0.83 -0.28 3.91
C LEU A 174 -1.53 0.28 5.14
N LEU A 175 -1.92 -0.57 6.10
CA LEU A 175 -2.49 -0.16 7.37
C LEU A 175 -1.49 0.65 8.21
N HIS A 176 -0.25 0.16 8.32
CA HIS A 176 0.77 0.84 9.12
C HIS A 176 1.28 2.11 8.45
N GLU A 177 1.44 2.11 7.12
CA GLU A 177 1.77 3.32 6.36
C GLU A 177 0.65 4.37 6.43
N MET A 178 -0.62 3.95 6.37
CA MET A 178 -1.77 4.84 6.56
C MET A 178 -1.78 5.43 7.96
N ARG A 179 -1.54 4.62 8.99
CA ARG A 179 -1.44 5.08 10.38
C ARG A 179 -0.37 6.14 10.54
N GLU A 180 0.83 5.88 10.01
CA GLU A 180 1.96 6.80 10.08
C GLU A 180 1.66 8.10 9.33
N ALA A 181 1.09 8.00 8.12
CA ALA A 181 0.70 9.17 7.34
C ALA A 181 -0.35 10.03 8.07
N LEU A 182 -1.34 9.40 8.73
CA LEU A 182 -2.36 10.10 9.51
C LEU A 182 -1.81 10.74 10.79
N THR A 183 -0.78 10.15 11.40
CA THR A 183 -0.09 10.73 12.57
C THR A 183 0.55 12.09 12.27
N HIS A 184 0.96 12.29 11.01
CA HIS A 184 1.57 13.52 10.53
C HIS A 184 0.61 14.42 9.74
N TYR A 185 -0.67 14.07 9.67
CA TYR A 185 -1.68 14.79 8.92
C TYR A 185 -2.56 15.62 9.86
N GLU A 186 -2.77 16.90 9.55
CA GLU A 186 -3.73 17.75 10.25
C GLU A 186 -5.15 17.32 9.86
N MET A 187 -5.82 16.58 10.75
CA MET A 187 -7.16 16.08 10.49
C MET A 187 -8.18 17.23 10.50
N PRO A 188 -9.00 17.36 9.44
CA PRO A 188 -10.08 18.34 9.44
C PRO A 188 -11.12 17.99 10.50
N GLN A 189 -11.52 19.00 11.27
CA GLN A 189 -12.57 18.87 12.29
C GLN A 189 -13.92 18.54 11.65
N LYS A 190 -14.73 17.74 12.34
CA LYS A 190 -16.15 17.56 11.94
C LYS A 190 -16.84 18.93 11.90
N PRO A 191 -17.61 19.25 10.86
CA PRO A 191 -18.37 20.49 10.84
C PRO A 191 -19.24 20.56 12.10
N LYS A 192 -19.10 21.64 12.87
CA LYS A 192 -19.97 21.87 14.04
C LYS A 192 -21.41 21.95 13.54
N ARG A 193 -22.28 21.06 14.02
CA ARG A 193 -23.72 21.16 13.78
C ARG A 193 -24.18 22.54 14.25
N THR A 194 -24.58 23.41 13.34
CA THR A 194 -25.19 24.69 13.67
C THR A 194 -26.59 24.39 14.23
N ARG A 195 -27.01 25.12 15.29
CA ARG A 195 -28.32 24.96 15.95
C ARG A 195 -29.53 24.98 14.98
N LYS A 196 -29.40 25.59 13.80
CA LYS A 196 -30.43 25.63 12.75
C LYS A 196 -30.76 24.26 12.13
N SER A 197 -29.82 23.34 12.05
CA SER A 197 -30.11 22.02 11.48
C SER A 197 -30.78 21.05 12.45
N ALA A 198 -30.83 21.39 13.74
CA ALA A 198 -31.51 20.58 14.75
C ALA A 198 -33.02 20.92 14.86
N GLU A 199 -33.44 22.06 14.37
CA GLU A 199 -34.90 22.46 14.39
C GLU A 199 -35.66 21.95 13.16
N GLU A 200 -34.96 21.71 12.03
CA GLU A 200 -35.61 21.15 10.83
C GLU A 200 -35.87 19.63 10.89
N ASP A 201 -35.17 18.89 11.75
CA ASP A 201 -35.40 17.45 11.96
C ASP A 201 -36.56 17.14 12.95
N ILE A 202 -37.15 18.16 13.60
CA ILE A 202 -38.25 18.01 14.55
C ILE A 202 -39.64 18.27 13.90
N ILE A 203 -39.66 18.73 12.64
CA ILE A 203 -40.90 19.11 11.92
C ILE A 203 -41.20 18.15 10.74
N LYS A 204 -40.69 16.92 10.76
CA LYS A 204 -41.09 15.89 9.78
C LYS A 204 -41.62 14.65 10.47
#